data_802f871519cd4b7f50339f5809fc1ad5
#
_entry.id   802f871519cd4b7f50339f5809fc1ad5
#
_cell.length_a   1.000
_cell.length_b   1.000
_cell.length_c   1.000
_cell.angle_alpha   90.00
_cell.angle_beta   90.00
_cell.angle_gamma   90.00
#
_symmetry.space_group_name_H-M   'P 1'
#
loop_
_entity.id
_entity.type
_entity.pdbx_description
1 polymer ?
#
loop_
_entity_poly.entity_id
_entity_poly.type
_entity_poly.pdbx_seq_one_letter_code
_entity_poly.pdbx_strand_id
1 'polypeptide(L)'
;KVIEWRHDIHEFPELSNREFRTSKKVADHLESLGIEIETGIAYTGVVGIIKGGKPGPTVALRADMDALPVEEKTGLPYASKVRTTYLGNDVGVMHACGHDAHVAILMGAAEFLAKHKEQLEGNIMLIFQPAEEGPPEDEGGGAKMMLEEGIFERYQPEAIFGLHVTNMPNGLIAVKPGPAMAAASAYRISIKGKQAHGSAPWAGIDPIMATAELIQSLNTVVSRRINIINNPAVISVGIVEAGTRNNIIPEDAMIMGTIRTFDPELRSEIYSEIEQLAEGVAVGTGTTINVEFDVGGFFPVTYNQEDLVKKYSSTLKEASNGKFMISDVPTTGAEDFSYFSQEIPGMYFYLGVNRPGKGEASGEFNRR
;
A
#
# COMPACT_ATOMS: atom_id res chain seq x y z
N LYS A 1 -15.92 9.62 21.69
CA LYS A 1 -16.33 8.57 20.77
C LYS A 1 -15.22 8.22 19.79
N VAL A 2 -14.80 9.10 18.86
CA VAL A 2 -13.78 8.78 17.82
C VAL A 2 -12.49 8.24 18.43
N ILE A 3 -11.98 8.87 19.50
CA ILE A 3 -10.80 8.38 20.23
C ILE A 3 -11.05 7.01 20.87
N GLU A 4 -12.24 6.77 21.42
CA GLU A 4 -12.62 5.49 22.03
C GLU A 4 -12.71 4.39 20.98
N TRP A 5 -13.30 4.68 19.81
CA TRP A 5 -13.33 3.73 18.69
C TRP A 5 -11.92 3.39 18.19
N ARG A 6 -11.06 4.41 18.04
CA ARG A 6 -9.67 4.19 17.66
C ARG A 6 -8.95 3.32 18.67
N HIS A 7 -9.06 3.59 19.98
CA HIS A 7 -8.39 2.79 21.02
C HIS A 7 -8.89 1.35 21.03
N ASP A 8 -10.19 1.13 20.86
CA ASP A 8 -10.77 -0.20 20.82
C ASP A 8 -10.33 -1.00 19.58
N ILE A 9 -10.25 -0.37 18.41
CA ILE A 9 -9.74 -1.00 17.18
C ILE A 9 -8.24 -1.30 17.34
N HIS A 10 -7.48 -0.36 17.90
CA HIS A 10 -6.05 -0.52 18.15
C HIS A 10 -5.73 -1.67 19.13
N GLU A 11 -6.54 -1.85 20.17
CA GLU A 11 -6.37 -2.90 21.18
C GLU A 11 -6.65 -4.30 20.62
N PHE A 12 -7.51 -4.39 19.60
CA PHE A 12 -7.93 -5.64 18.98
C PHE A 12 -7.73 -5.64 17.47
N PRO A 13 -6.48 -5.50 16.99
CA PRO A 13 -6.16 -5.43 15.57
C PRO A 13 -6.31 -6.79 14.90
N GLU A 14 -6.66 -6.76 13.61
CA GLU A 14 -6.87 -7.94 12.79
C GLU A 14 -6.06 -7.82 11.49
N LEU A 15 -5.46 -8.93 11.03
CA LEU A 15 -4.69 -8.96 9.79
C LEU A 15 -5.59 -8.88 8.55
N SER A 16 -5.00 -8.56 7.42
CA SER A 16 -5.64 -8.50 6.10
C SER A 16 -6.55 -9.69 5.82
N ASN A 17 -7.75 -9.44 5.32
CA ASN A 17 -8.85 -10.41 5.10
C ASN A 17 -9.34 -11.13 6.38
N ARG A 18 -8.96 -10.68 7.55
CA ARG A 18 -9.38 -11.24 8.86
C ARG A 18 -10.00 -10.17 9.77
N GLU A 19 -10.34 -9.02 9.24
CA GLU A 19 -10.88 -7.85 9.95
C GLU A 19 -12.37 -8.03 10.35
N PHE A 20 -12.75 -9.25 10.76
CA PHE A 20 -14.16 -9.60 11.04
C PHE A 20 -14.79 -8.78 12.18
N ARG A 21 -14.02 -8.53 13.25
CA ARG A 21 -14.49 -7.73 14.40
C ARG A 21 -14.60 -6.26 14.01
N THR A 22 -13.59 -5.74 13.33
CA THR A 22 -13.56 -4.35 12.86
C THR A 22 -14.67 -4.10 11.86
N SER A 23 -14.84 -4.97 10.86
CA SER A 23 -15.92 -4.95 9.89
C SER A 23 -17.29 -4.95 10.55
N LYS A 24 -17.52 -5.86 11.51
CA LYS A 24 -18.78 -5.92 12.26
C LYS A 24 -19.03 -4.64 13.05
N LYS A 25 -18.01 -4.10 13.71
CA LYS A 25 -18.12 -2.84 14.47
C LYS A 25 -18.51 -1.67 13.57
N VAL A 26 -17.92 -1.57 12.39
CA VAL A 26 -18.26 -0.59 11.37
C VAL A 26 -19.70 -0.78 10.91
N ALA A 27 -20.08 -2.00 10.53
CA ALA A 27 -21.43 -2.32 10.08
C ALA A 27 -22.48 -1.96 11.12
N ASP A 28 -22.33 -2.44 12.37
CA ASP A 28 -23.23 -2.13 13.49
C ASP A 28 -23.38 -0.60 13.71
N HIS A 29 -22.27 0.14 13.57
CA HIS A 29 -22.29 1.60 13.69
C HIS A 29 -23.09 2.25 12.58
N LEU A 30 -22.82 1.91 11.32
CA LEU A 30 -23.50 2.50 10.15
C LEU A 30 -25.01 2.16 10.17
N GLU A 31 -25.38 0.92 10.49
CA GLU A 31 -26.77 0.50 10.65
C GLU A 31 -27.49 1.31 11.75
N SER A 32 -26.81 1.57 12.88
CA SER A 32 -27.36 2.37 13.97
C SER A 32 -27.68 3.82 13.56
N LEU A 33 -27.02 4.31 12.51
CA LEU A 33 -27.27 5.63 11.90
C LEU A 33 -28.34 5.61 10.81
N GLY A 34 -28.90 4.41 10.51
CA GLY A 34 -29.88 4.21 9.44
C GLY A 34 -29.26 4.33 8.03
N ILE A 35 -27.97 4.05 7.91
CA ILE A 35 -27.25 4.01 6.63
C ILE A 35 -27.47 2.62 6.00
N GLU A 36 -27.80 2.59 4.71
CA GLU A 36 -27.87 1.37 3.93
C GLU A 36 -26.46 0.82 3.70
N ILE A 37 -26.21 -0.44 4.05
CA ILE A 37 -24.89 -1.05 3.97
C ILE A 37 -24.86 -2.33 3.15
N GLU A 38 -23.70 -2.64 2.61
CA GLU A 38 -23.32 -3.95 2.05
C GLU A 38 -22.05 -4.41 2.77
N THR A 39 -22.01 -5.66 3.21
CA THR A 39 -20.91 -6.25 3.97
C THR A 39 -20.36 -7.49 3.28
N GLY A 40 -19.13 -7.89 3.64
CA GLY A 40 -18.48 -9.07 3.07
C GLY A 40 -17.86 -8.82 1.69
N ILE A 41 -17.74 -7.58 1.26
CA ILE A 41 -17.07 -7.20 0.01
C ILE A 41 -15.57 -7.41 0.20
N ALA A 42 -14.93 -8.09 -0.73
CA ALA A 42 -13.52 -8.50 -0.61
C ALA A 42 -13.24 -9.12 0.79
N TYR A 43 -14.06 -10.09 1.19
CA TYR A 43 -14.11 -10.81 2.49
C TYR A 43 -14.69 -10.02 3.66
N THR A 44 -14.11 -8.91 4.06
CA THR A 44 -14.48 -8.20 5.30
C THR A 44 -14.86 -6.74 5.07
N GLY A 45 -14.79 -6.26 3.84
CA GLY A 45 -15.12 -4.88 3.49
C GLY A 45 -16.57 -4.51 3.76
N VAL A 46 -16.79 -3.24 4.05
CA VAL A 46 -18.12 -2.65 4.28
C VAL A 46 -18.28 -1.42 3.40
N VAL A 47 -19.38 -1.37 2.67
CA VAL A 47 -19.78 -0.17 1.90
C VAL A 47 -21.09 0.35 2.45
N GLY A 48 -21.15 1.66 2.74
CA GLY A 48 -22.36 2.34 3.18
C GLY A 48 -22.75 3.47 2.24
N ILE A 49 -24.06 3.73 2.08
CA ILE A 49 -24.58 4.82 1.25
C ILE A 49 -25.45 5.77 2.09
N ILE A 50 -25.00 7.01 2.17
CA ILE A 50 -25.81 8.11 2.69
C ILE A 50 -26.45 8.82 1.51
N LYS A 51 -27.78 8.69 1.38
CA LYS A 51 -28.55 9.40 0.37
C LYS A 51 -28.82 10.83 0.85
N GLY A 52 -28.30 11.80 0.12
CA GLY A 52 -28.52 13.22 0.44
C GLY A 52 -29.94 13.67 0.13
N GLY A 53 -30.35 14.76 0.80
CA GLY A 53 -31.69 15.35 0.64
C GLY A 53 -31.90 16.10 -0.68
N LYS A 54 -30.83 16.35 -1.44
CA LYS A 54 -30.88 17.07 -2.72
C LYS A 54 -30.18 16.28 -3.82
N PRO A 55 -30.63 16.40 -5.08
CA PRO A 55 -29.95 15.78 -6.22
C PRO A 55 -28.49 16.25 -6.35
N GLY A 56 -27.62 15.34 -6.75
CA GLY A 56 -26.20 15.61 -6.99
C GLY A 56 -25.40 14.32 -7.23
N PRO A 57 -24.08 14.42 -7.40
CA PRO A 57 -23.21 13.29 -7.64
C PRO A 57 -23.05 12.39 -6.40
N THR A 58 -22.55 11.18 -6.60
CA THR A 58 -22.05 10.34 -5.51
C THR A 58 -20.56 10.62 -5.32
N VAL A 59 -20.13 10.83 -4.08
CA VAL A 59 -18.71 11.00 -3.70
C VAL A 59 -18.32 9.90 -2.74
N ALA A 60 -17.19 9.23 -3.00
CA ALA A 60 -16.69 8.16 -2.16
C ALA A 60 -15.66 8.68 -1.13
N LEU A 61 -15.75 8.16 0.10
CA LEU A 61 -14.78 8.35 1.18
C LEU A 61 -14.26 6.98 1.60
N ARG A 62 -12.94 6.80 1.70
CA ARG A 62 -12.30 5.52 1.98
C ARG A 62 -11.48 5.54 3.25
N ALA A 63 -11.56 4.47 4.01
CA ALA A 63 -10.62 4.09 5.07
C ALA A 63 -10.28 2.59 4.95
N ASP A 64 -9.01 2.26 5.10
CA ASP A 64 -8.52 0.90 5.26
C ASP A 64 -8.73 0.39 6.69
N MET A 65 -8.73 -0.97 6.90
CA MET A 65 -9.10 -1.56 8.19
C MET A 65 -8.06 -2.51 8.77
N ASP A 66 -7.15 -3.00 7.96
CA ASP A 66 -6.24 -4.09 8.35
C ASP A 66 -5.06 -3.63 9.19
N ALA A 67 -4.44 -4.59 9.88
CA ALA A 67 -3.26 -4.42 10.71
C ALA A 67 -2.10 -5.31 10.24
N LEU A 68 -0.93 -5.07 10.80
CA LEU A 68 0.33 -5.71 10.42
C LEU A 68 0.75 -6.80 11.42
N PRO A 69 1.49 -7.84 10.96
CA PRO A 69 2.07 -8.89 11.80
C PRO A 69 3.28 -8.37 12.59
N VAL A 70 3.07 -7.37 13.43
CA VAL A 70 4.09 -6.66 14.24
C VAL A 70 3.74 -6.75 15.72
N GLU A 71 4.72 -7.10 16.56
CA GLU A 71 4.55 -7.07 18.00
C GLU A 71 4.61 -5.64 18.56
N GLU A 72 3.55 -5.20 19.22
CA GLU A 72 3.49 -3.86 19.79
C GLU A 72 4.34 -3.74 21.07
N LYS A 73 5.17 -2.68 21.11
CA LYS A 73 6.09 -2.35 22.24
C LYS A 73 5.89 -0.94 22.78
N THR A 74 4.74 -0.33 22.53
CA THR A 74 4.47 1.07 22.91
C THR A 74 4.25 1.26 24.41
N GLY A 75 3.75 0.24 25.12
CA GLY A 75 3.38 0.32 26.54
C GLY A 75 2.16 1.19 26.81
N LEU A 76 1.34 1.48 25.81
CA LEU A 76 0.09 2.23 25.96
C LEU A 76 -0.96 1.42 26.71
N PRO A 77 -1.90 2.07 27.43
CA PRO A 77 -2.96 1.34 28.16
C PRO A 77 -3.84 0.46 27.26
N TYR A 78 -3.96 0.82 25.99
CA TYR A 78 -4.72 0.13 24.94
C TYR A 78 -3.81 -0.55 23.91
N ALA A 79 -2.56 -0.85 24.30
CA ALA A 79 -1.64 -1.57 23.44
C ALA A 79 -2.16 -2.96 23.11
N SER A 80 -2.02 -3.37 21.87
CA SER A 80 -2.41 -4.70 21.41
C SER A 80 -1.62 -5.80 22.13
N LYS A 81 -2.33 -6.87 22.49
CA LYS A 81 -1.78 -8.14 22.98
C LYS A 81 -2.20 -9.30 22.08
N VAL A 82 -2.77 -8.97 20.94
CA VAL A 82 -3.25 -9.96 19.97
C VAL A 82 -2.06 -10.69 19.37
N ARG A 83 -2.17 -12.00 19.30
CA ARG A 83 -1.22 -12.88 18.62
C ARG A 83 -1.98 -13.82 17.68
N THR A 84 -1.35 -14.16 16.58
CA THR A 84 -1.90 -15.09 15.58
C THR A 84 -0.80 -15.83 14.85
N THR A 85 -1.18 -16.82 14.05
CA THR A 85 -0.25 -17.50 13.15
C THR A 85 -0.22 -16.75 11.81
N TYR A 86 0.97 -16.34 11.38
CA TYR A 86 1.23 -15.73 10.08
C TYR A 86 2.42 -16.41 9.41
N LEU A 87 2.25 -16.94 8.20
CA LEU A 87 3.26 -17.73 7.47
C LEU A 87 3.89 -18.85 8.33
N GLY A 88 3.05 -19.53 9.13
CA GLY A 88 3.48 -20.63 10.02
C GLY A 88 4.17 -20.21 11.33
N ASN A 89 4.33 -18.90 11.57
CA ASN A 89 4.95 -18.36 12.78
C ASN A 89 3.91 -17.72 13.70
N ASP A 90 4.14 -17.82 15.01
CA ASP A 90 3.38 -17.08 16.03
C ASP A 90 3.88 -15.62 16.08
N VAL A 91 3.04 -14.67 15.72
CA VAL A 91 3.37 -13.23 15.62
C VAL A 91 2.41 -12.38 16.45
N GLY A 92 2.90 -11.23 16.92
CA GLY A 92 2.03 -10.16 17.43
C GLY A 92 1.30 -9.46 16.27
N VAL A 93 0.17 -8.83 16.57
CA VAL A 93 -0.56 -8.01 15.58
C VAL A 93 -0.71 -6.60 16.12
N MET A 94 -0.46 -5.59 15.27
CA MET A 94 -0.52 -4.19 15.65
C MET A 94 -1.01 -3.31 14.50
N HIS A 95 -1.85 -2.32 14.77
CA HIS A 95 -2.08 -1.20 13.87
C HIS A 95 -0.85 -0.28 13.82
N ALA A 96 0.20 -0.72 13.12
CA ALA A 96 1.45 0.05 13.01
C ALA A 96 1.42 1.11 11.91
N CYS A 97 0.47 1.01 10.97
CA CYS A 97 0.26 1.96 9.87
C CYS A 97 -0.78 3.05 10.16
N GLY A 98 -1.63 2.86 11.19
CA GLY A 98 -2.60 3.88 11.62
C GLY A 98 -4.01 3.70 11.06
N HIS A 99 -4.33 2.54 10.47
CA HIS A 99 -5.65 2.24 9.93
C HIS A 99 -6.77 2.27 11.01
N ASP A 100 -6.44 2.00 12.26
CA ASP A 100 -7.32 2.24 13.42
C ASP A 100 -7.83 3.68 13.50
N ALA A 101 -6.97 4.65 13.17
CA ALA A 101 -7.35 6.04 13.11
C ALA A 101 -8.17 6.37 11.86
N HIS A 102 -7.84 5.77 10.71
CA HIS A 102 -8.59 5.98 9.46
C HIS A 102 -10.04 5.50 9.61
N VAL A 103 -10.24 4.28 10.11
CA VAL A 103 -11.58 3.74 10.42
C VAL A 103 -12.35 4.63 11.37
N ALA A 104 -11.73 5.02 12.50
CA ALA A 104 -12.40 5.85 13.49
C ALA A 104 -12.77 7.24 12.95
N ILE A 105 -11.94 7.84 12.10
CA ILE A 105 -12.20 9.12 11.42
C ILE A 105 -13.41 8.98 10.49
N LEU A 106 -13.43 7.93 9.65
CA LEU A 106 -14.52 7.72 8.70
C LEU A 106 -15.85 7.38 9.41
N MET A 107 -15.82 6.59 10.50
CA MET A 107 -17.01 6.39 11.36
C MET A 107 -17.53 7.71 11.92
N GLY A 108 -16.64 8.60 12.35
CA GLY A 108 -17.01 9.93 12.84
C GLY A 108 -17.60 10.83 11.75
N ALA A 109 -17.02 10.80 10.56
CA ALA A 109 -17.54 11.49 9.38
C ALA A 109 -18.94 10.95 8.99
N ALA A 110 -19.14 9.64 9.03
CA ALA A 110 -20.43 9.00 8.76
C ALA A 110 -21.52 9.49 9.72
N GLU A 111 -21.24 9.56 11.04
CA GLU A 111 -22.18 10.07 12.03
C GLU A 111 -22.56 11.54 11.75
N PHE A 112 -21.57 12.36 11.40
CA PHE A 112 -21.82 13.77 11.07
C PHE A 112 -22.64 13.92 9.79
N LEU A 113 -22.26 13.22 8.73
CA LEU A 113 -22.91 13.31 7.41
C LEU A 113 -24.34 12.77 7.46
N ALA A 114 -24.57 11.62 8.12
CA ALA A 114 -25.90 11.05 8.30
C ALA A 114 -26.85 12.00 9.05
N LYS A 115 -26.34 12.68 10.08
CA LYS A 115 -27.12 13.69 10.83
C LYS A 115 -27.51 14.90 9.99
N HIS A 116 -26.72 15.25 8.97
CA HIS A 116 -26.94 16.44 8.14
C HIS A 116 -27.35 16.06 6.71
N LYS A 117 -27.77 14.82 6.46
CA LYS A 117 -28.05 14.32 5.10
C LYS A 117 -29.03 15.16 4.30
N GLU A 118 -30.04 15.76 4.93
CA GLU A 118 -31.01 16.63 4.26
C GLU A 118 -30.41 17.90 3.62
N GLN A 119 -29.20 18.28 4.04
CA GLN A 119 -28.46 19.42 3.49
C GLN A 119 -27.49 19.02 2.38
N LEU A 120 -27.19 17.71 2.23
CA LEU A 120 -26.24 17.20 1.24
C LEU A 120 -26.84 17.23 -0.17
N GLU A 121 -26.04 17.69 -1.12
CA GLU A 121 -26.29 17.59 -2.56
C GLU A 121 -25.57 16.34 -3.09
N GLY A 122 -26.35 15.34 -3.56
CA GLY A 122 -25.83 14.05 -3.97
C GLY A 122 -25.71 13.05 -2.83
N ASN A 123 -24.93 11.99 -3.03
CA ASN A 123 -24.78 10.90 -2.10
C ASN A 123 -23.33 10.77 -1.61
N ILE A 124 -23.16 10.17 -0.45
CA ILE A 124 -21.83 9.79 0.05
C ILE A 124 -21.74 8.27 0.11
N MET A 125 -20.76 7.72 -0.59
CA MET A 125 -20.35 6.33 -0.50
C MET A 125 -19.23 6.21 0.53
N LEU A 126 -19.44 5.41 1.55
CA LEU A 126 -18.45 5.13 2.59
C LEU A 126 -17.82 3.77 2.29
N ILE A 127 -16.51 3.72 2.13
CA ILE A 127 -15.77 2.50 1.83
C ILE A 127 -14.85 2.20 3.01
N PHE A 128 -15.13 1.12 3.74
CA PHE A 128 -14.23 0.55 4.74
C PHE A 128 -13.58 -0.67 4.12
N GLN A 129 -12.34 -0.50 3.73
CA GLN A 129 -11.61 -1.42 2.86
C GLN A 129 -10.74 -2.38 3.67
N PRO A 130 -10.76 -3.70 3.39
CA PRO A 130 -9.83 -4.67 3.96
C PRO A 130 -8.51 -4.71 3.19
N ALA A 131 -7.50 -5.36 3.78
CA ALA A 131 -6.30 -5.89 3.12
C ALA A 131 -5.51 -4.88 2.27
N GLU A 132 -5.32 -3.65 2.76
CA GLU A 132 -4.46 -2.66 2.10
C GLU A 132 -3.00 -3.08 2.15
N GLU A 133 -2.54 -3.65 3.26
CA GLU A 133 -1.15 -4.12 3.50
C GLU A 133 -0.80 -5.40 2.71
N GLY A 134 -1.76 -5.89 1.93
CA GLY A 134 -1.67 -7.09 1.11
C GLY A 134 -2.42 -8.28 1.67
N PRO A 135 -3.16 -9.01 0.82
CA PRO A 135 -3.88 -10.20 1.24
C PRO A 135 -2.91 -11.34 1.59
N PRO A 136 -3.38 -12.37 2.34
CA PRO A 136 -2.64 -13.62 2.49
C PRO A 136 -2.27 -14.25 1.14
N GLU A 137 -1.19 -15.06 1.12
CA GLU A 137 -0.83 -15.85 -0.06
C GLU A 137 -2.05 -16.66 -0.55
N ASP A 138 -2.23 -16.73 -1.86
CA ASP A 138 -3.33 -17.41 -2.54
C ASP A 138 -4.75 -16.80 -2.35
N GLU A 139 -4.85 -15.65 -1.70
CA GLU A 139 -6.11 -14.89 -1.60
C GLU A 139 -6.05 -13.59 -2.42
N GLY A 140 -7.17 -13.16 -2.96
CA GLY A 140 -7.37 -11.80 -3.44
C GLY A 140 -7.66 -10.86 -2.28
N GLY A 141 -7.70 -9.56 -2.50
CA GLY A 141 -8.08 -8.61 -1.45
C GLY A 141 -7.92 -7.15 -1.85
N GLY A 142 -8.13 -6.28 -0.88
CA GLY A 142 -7.90 -4.84 -1.02
C GLY A 142 -8.82 -4.13 -1.99
N ALA A 143 -8.40 -2.94 -2.39
CA ALA A 143 -9.14 -2.08 -3.32
C ALA A 143 -9.43 -2.76 -4.66
N LYS A 144 -8.45 -3.54 -5.18
CA LYS A 144 -8.60 -4.25 -6.46
C LYS A 144 -9.79 -5.21 -6.43
N MET A 145 -9.89 -6.06 -5.41
CA MET A 145 -10.98 -7.03 -5.29
C MET A 145 -12.33 -6.33 -5.07
N MET A 146 -12.37 -5.25 -4.29
CA MET A 146 -13.60 -4.46 -4.13
C MET A 146 -14.12 -3.92 -5.47
N LEU A 147 -13.22 -3.46 -6.34
CA LEU A 147 -13.56 -3.03 -7.70
C LEU A 147 -14.02 -4.19 -8.57
N GLU A 148 -13.31 -5.33 -8.56
CA GLU A 148 -13.70 -6.54 -9.29
C GLU A 148 -15.06 -7.07 -8.86
N GLU A 149 -15.44 -6.87 -7.59
CA GLU A 149 -16.80 -7.16 -7.10
C GLU A 149 -17.84 -6.09 -7.45
N GLY A 150 -17.45 -5.05 -8.21
CA GLY A 150 -18.37 -4.10 -8.86
C GLY A 150 -18.93 -3.00 -7.95
N ILE A 151 -18.20 -2.55 -6.94
CA ILE A 151 -18.71 -1.47 -6.07
C ILE A 151 -18.89 -0.15 -6.80
N PHE A 152 -18.04 0.16 -7.80
CA PHE A 152 -18.16 1.39 -8.56
C PHE A 152 -19.27 1.33 -9.61
N GLU A 153 -19.49 0.17 -10.21
CA GLU A 153 -20.63 -0.05 -11.14
C GLU A 153 -21.98 0.09 -10.42
N ARG A 154 -22.07 -0.37 -9.15
CA ARG A 154 -23.32 -0.30 -8.37
C ARG A 154 -23.62 1.10 -7.87
N TYR A 155 -22.62 1.82 -7.41
CA TYR A 155 -22.82 3.10 -6.72
C TYR A 155 -22.38 4.34 -7.50
N GLN A 156 -21.65 4.15 -8.60
CA GLN A 156 -21.23 5.17 -9.58
C GLN A 156 -20.69 6.45 -8.96
N PRO A 157 -19.64 6.37 -8.11
CA PRO A 157 -19.04 7.58 -7.55
C PRO A 157 -18.29 8.37 -8.65
N GLU A 158 -18.41 9.70 -8.61
CA GLU A 158 -17.72 10.60 -9.55
C GLU A 158 -16.33 11.03 -9.05
N ALA A 159 -16.07 10.88 -7.77
CA ALA A 159 -14.76 11.16 -7.15
C ALA A 159 -14.60 10.35 -5.88
N ILE A 160 -13.34 10.08 -5.51
CA ILE A 160 -12.99 9.39 -4.28
C ILE A 160 -11.93 10.16 -3.48
N PHE A 161 -12.09 10.18 -2.15
CA PHE A 161 -11.14 10.77 -1.22
C PHE A 161 -10.69 9.75 -0.19
N GLY A 162 -9.37 9.73 0.07
CA GLY A 162 -8.74 8.97 1.14
C GLY A 162 -7.76 9.84 1.91
N LEU A 163 -7.45 9.43 3.14
CA LEU A 163 -6.40 10.07 3.93
C LEU A 163 -5.51 9.02 4.57
N HIS A 164 -4.27 9.40 4.84
CA HIS A 164 -3.36 8.61 5.66
C HIS A 164 -2.79 9.46 6.80
N VAL A 165 -2.86 8.94 8.01
CA VAL A 165 -2.18 9.59 9.16
C VAL A 165 -0.67 9.35 9.04
N THR A 166 0.13 10.38 9.34
CA THR A 166 1.58 10.27 9.18
C THR A 166 2.35 11.12 10.18
N ASN A 167 3.65 10.86 10.25
CA ASN A 167 4.62 11.53 11.13
C ASN A 167 4.90 12.98 10.69
N MET A 168 3.87 13.83 10.73
CA MET A 168 3.95 15.28 10.50
C MET A 168 3.37 16.03 11.69
N PRO A 169 3.62 17.36 11.80
CA PRO A 169 3.04 18.18 12.87
C PRO A 169 1.53 17.99 12.98
N ASN A 170 1.03 17.85 14.20
CA ASN A 170 -0.38 17.56 14.46
C ASN A 170 -1.33 18.58 13.80
N GLY A 171 -2.26 18.03 13.02
CA GLY A 171 -3.27 18.78 12.26
C GLY A 171 -2.75 19.40 10.96
N LEU A 172 -1.49 19.17 10.58
CA LEU A 172 -1.00 19.55 9.25
C LEU A 172 -1.64 18.64 8.22
N ILE A 173 -2.26 19.20 7.19
CA ILE A 173 -2.71 18.47 6.01
C ILE A 173 -1.72 18.73 4.89
N ALA A 174 -1.23 17.64 4.26
CA ALA A 174 -0.35 17.70 3.10
C ALA A 174 -0.96 16.92 1.94
N VAL A 175 -0.88 17.48 0.73
CA VAL A 175 -1.33 16.84 -0.50
C VAL A 175 -0.30 17.06 -1.61
N LYS A 176 -0.08 16.04 -2.46
CA LYS A 176 0.79 16.12 -3.64
C LYS A 176 -0.07 15.98 -4.89
N PRO A 177 -0.19 17.04 -5.73
CA PRO A 177 -0.87 16.91 -7.04
C PRO A 177 -0.11 15.97 -7.96
N GLY A 178 -0.82 15.28 -8.84
CA GLY A 178 -0.24 14.31 -9.76
C GLY A 178 0.25 13.04 -9.05
N PRO A 179 1.33 12.40 -9.50
CA PRO A 179 1.88 11.22 -8.86
C PRO A 179 2.26 11.51 -7.40
N ALA A 180 1.55 10.92 -6.45
CA ALA A 180 1.70 11.18 -5.02
C ALA A 180 2.46 10.06 -4.30
N MET A 181 2.18 8.80 -4.65
CA MET A 181 2.89 7.63 -4.12
C MET A 181 3.31 6.71 -5.26
N ALA A 182 4.41 5.99 -5.07
CA ALA A 182 4.98 5.14 -6.11
C ALA A 182 4.09 3.94 -6.44
N ALA A 183 4.15 3.50 -7.69
CA ALA A 183 3.82 2.13 -8.03
C ALA A 183 4.78 1.18 -7.35
N ALA A 184 4.27 0.02 -6.91
CA ALA A 184 5.07 -1.03 -6.30
C ALA A 184 4.94 -2.33 -7.08
N SER A 185 6.07 -2.88 -7.48
CA SER A 185 6.19 -4.18 -8.10
C SER A 185 7.25 -4.99 -7.38
N ALA A 186 6.99 -6.28 -7.16
CA ALA A 186 8.04 -7.21 -6.81
C ALA A 186 8.51 -7.96 -8.06
N TYR A 187 9.78 -8.35 -8.09
CA TYR A 187 10.32 -9.21 -9.12
C TYR A 187 11.01 -10.42 -8.52
N ARG A 188 10.98 -11.52 -9.27
CA ARG A 188 11.73 -12.76 -8.97
C ARG A 188 12.57 -13.11 -10.18
N ILE A 189 13.84 -13.42 -9.97
CA ILE A 189 14.75 -13.94 -10.98
C ILE A 189 15.23 -15.32 -10.54
N SER A 190 14.80 -16.34 -11.26
CA SER A 190 15.21 -17.72 -11.04
C SER A 190 16.37 -18.06 -11.98
N ILE A 191 17.46 -18.56 -11.42
CA ILE A 191 18.71 -18.83 -12.14
C ILE A 191 19.01 -20.31 -12.05
N LYS A 192 19.08 -20.99 -13.18
CA LYS A 192 19.40 -22.41 -13.26
C LYS A 192 20.75 -22.63 -13.90
N GLY A 193 21.62 -23.32 -13.17
CA GLY A 193 22.94 -23.75 -13.61
C GLY A 193 23.05 -25.27 -13.70
N LYS A 194 24.22 -25.78 -13.34
CA LYS A 194 24.53 -27.21 -13.26
C LYS A 194 25.38 -27.48 -12.05
N GLN A 195 24.91 -28.34 -11.17
CA GLN A 195 25.61 -28.75 -9.95
C GLN A 195 26.96 -29.38 -10.25
N ALA A 196 27.95 -29.05 -9.42
CA ALA A 196 29.28 -29.64 -9.47
C ALA A 196 29.95 -29.67 -8.09
N HIS A 197 31.03 -30.46 -7.95
CA HIS A 197 31.89 -30.41 -6.78
C HIS A 197 32.67 -29.08 -6.77
N GLY A 198 32.70 -28.38 -5.64
CA GLY A 198 33.35 -27.05 -5.53
C GLY A 198 34.84 -27.00 -5.90
N SER A 199 35.55 -28.16 -5.86
CA SER A 199 36.93 -28.28 -6.33
C SER A 199 37.09 -28.53 -7.84
N ALA A 200 35.98 -28.75 -8.57
CA ALA A 200 35.95 -28.99 -10.01
C ALA A 200 34.87 -28.10 -10.70
N PRO A 201 34.97 -26.77 -10.57
CA PRO A 201 33.92 -25.85 -11.05
C PRO A 201 33.72 -25.95 -12.58
N TRP A 202 34.72 -26.32 -13.34
CA TRP A 202 34.64 -26.50 -14.80
C TRP A 202 33.72 -27.65 -15.24
N ALA A 203 33.27 -28.50 -14.34
CA ALA A 203 32.34 -29.59 -14.62
C ALA A 203 30.86 -29.15 -14.48
N GLY A 204 30.62 -27.96 -13.91
CA GLY A 204 29.30 -27.36 -13.67
C GLY A 204 29.06 -26.08 -14.45
N ILE A 205 27.95 -25.47 -14.13
CA ILE A 205 27.57 -24.09 -14.52
C ILE A 205 27.13 -23.38 -13.23
N ASP A 206 27.86 -22.36 -12.80
CA ASP A 206 27.71 -21.79 -11.46
C ASP A 206 26.64 -20.68 -11.43
N PRO A 207 25.46 -20.92 -10.85
CA PRO A 207 24.42 -19.90 -10.76
C PRO A 207 24.75 -18.82 -9.71
N ILE A 208 25.68 -19.04 -8.77
CA ILE A 208 26.11 -18.02 -7.80
C ILE A 208 26.88 -16.91 -8.52
N MET A 209 27.73 -17.28 -9.49
CA MET A 209 28.44 -16.27 -10.28
C MET A 209 27.49 -15.44 -11.14
N ALA A 210 26.50 -16.09 -11.77
CA ALA A 210 25.44 -15.39 -12.51
C ALA A 210 24.62 -14.45 -11.59
N THR A 211 24.32 -14.89 -10.37
CA THR A 211 23.65 -14.05 -9.35
C THR A 211 24.46 -12.80 -9.04
N ALA A 212 25.77 -12.94 -8.83
CA ALA A 212 26.65 -11.79 -8.52
C ALA A 212 26.71 -10.78 -9.67
N GLU A 213 26.79 -11.24 -10.93
CA GLU A 213 26.75 -10.39 -12.11
C GLU A 213 25.39 -9.67 -12.27
N LEU A 214 24.28 -10.37 -12.04
CA LEU A 214 22.94 -9.80 -12.10
C LEU A 214 22.76 -8.70 -11.05
N ILE A 215 23.15 -8.91 -9.81
CA ILE A 215 23.03 -7.88 -8.75
C ILE A 215 23.79 -6.61 -9.14
N GLN A 216 24.99 -6.74 -9.69
CA GLN A 216 25.77 -5.60 -10.17
C GLN A 216 25.08 -4.92 -11.37
N SER A 217 24.59 -5.71 -12.31
CA SER A 217 23.92 -5.21 -13.53
C SER A 217 22.61 -4.49 -13.20
N LEU A 218 21.78 -5.01 -12.30
CA LEU A 218 20.53 -4.39 -11.87
C LEU A 218 20.74 -2.97 -11.32
N ASN A 219 21.83 -2.74 -10.58
CA ASN A 219 22.17 -1.39 -10.10
C ASN A 219 22.50 -0.42 -11.25
N THR A 220 22.84 -0.91 -12.45
CA THR A 220 23.10 -0.06 -13.61
C THR A 220 21.82 0.43 -14.28
N VAL A 221 20.68 -0.21 -14.11
CA VAL A 221 19.41 0.22 -14.72
C VAL A 221 19.11 1.65 -14.31
N VAL A 222 18.93 1.93 -13.02
CA VAL A 222 18.61 3.26 -12.51
C VAL A 222 19.75 4.25 -12.76
N SER A 223 21.02 3.81 -12.63
CA SER A 223 22.16 4.73 -12.68
C SER A 223 22.69 5.03 -14.07
N ARG A 224 22.34 4.23 -15.10
CA ARG A 224 22.96 4.33 -16.45
C ARG A 224 21.97 4.19 -17.61
N ARG A 225 20.80 3.61 -17.42
CA ARG A 225 19.94 3.19 -18.52
C ARG A 225 18.64 3.98 -18.63
N ILE A 226 18.10 4.49 -17.52
CA ILE A 226 16.85 5.25 -17.49
C ILE A 226 17.09 6.73 -17.17
N ASN A 227 16.15 7.58 -17.63
CA ASN A 227 16.16 9.01 -17.32
C ASN A 227 15.38 9.28 -16.02
N ILE A 228 16.11 9.49 -14.93
CA ILE A 228 15.55 9.73 -13.59
C ILE A 228 15.26 11.21 -13.29
N ILE A 229 15.46 12.13 -14.22
CA ILE A 229 15.31 13.58 -13.96
C ILE A 229 13.86 13.93 -13.65
N ASN A 230 12.94 13.42 -14.44
CA ASN A 230 11.51 13.72 -14.29
C ASN A 230 10.74 12.59 -13.57
N ASN A 231 11.22 11.37 -13.72
CA ASN A 231 10.55 10.16 -13.23
C ASN A 231 11.54 9.32 -12.40
N PRO A 232 11.66 9.60 -11.09
CA PRO A 232 12.55 8.84 -10.23
C PRO A 232 12.10 7.38 -10.12
N ALA A 233 13.08 6.48 -9.97
CA ALA A 233 12.82 5.05 -9.79
C ALA A 233 13.77 4.46 -8.74
N VAL A 234 13.31 3.38 -8.10
CA VAL A 234 14.11 2.58 -7.17
C VAL A 234 14.04 1.12 -7.59
N ILE A 235 15.18 0.45 -7.65
CA ILE A 235 15.29 -1.00 -7.79
C ILE A 235 16.14 -1.50 -6.63
N SER A 236 15.60 -2.43 -5.85
CA SER A 236 16.32 -3.02 -4.71
C SER A 236 16.26 -4.54 -4.77
N VAL A 237 17.38 -5.18 -4.46
CA VAL A 237 17.45 -6.61 -4.18
C VAL A 237 17.24 -6.80 -2.68
N GLY A 238 16.25 -7.58 -2.29
CA GLY A 238 15.90 -7.85 -0.89
C GLY A 238 16.25 -9.27 -0.43
N ILE A 239 16.18 -10.24 -1.34
CA ILE A 239 16.42 -11.66 -1.05
C ILE A 239 17.38 -12.23 -2.09
N VAL A 240 18.33 -13.02 -1.63
CA VAL A 240 19.20 -13.86 -2.45
C VAL A 240 19.29 -15.23 -1.81
N GLU A 241 18.96 -16.26 -2.56
CA GLU A 241 19.04 -17.64 -2.12
C GLU A 241 19.90 -18.45 -3.07
N ALA A 242 20.94 -19.13 -2.56
CA ALA A 242 21.80 -19.99 -3.35
C ALA A 242 22.61 -20.94 -2.45
N GLY A 243 22.68 -22.20 -2.84
CA GLY A 243 23.55 -23.20 -2.23
C GLY A 243 23.15 -23.63 -0.82
N THR A 244 23.63 -24.81 -0.44
CA THR A 244 23.35 -25.42 0.88
C THR A 244 24.63 -25.87 1.59
N ARG A 245 25.74 -25.97 0.87
CA ARG A 245 27.01 -26.46 1.40
C ARG A 245 28.21 -25.83 0.69
N ASN A 246 29.23 -25.48 1.44
CA ASN A 246 30.41 -24.72 1.00
C ASN A 246 31.26 -25.40 -0.09
N ASN A 247 31.15 -26.69 -0.27
CA ASN A 247 31.93 -27.47 -1.25
C ASN A 247 31.09 -27.99 -2.42
N ILE A 248 29.90 -27.44 -2.63
CA ILE A 248 29.00 -27.80 -3.74
C ILE A 248 28.62 -26.50 -4.48
N ILE A 249 28.84 -26.48 -5.79
CA ILE A 249 28.21 -25.51 -6.69
C ILE A 249 26.74 -25.95 -6.83
N PRO A 250 25.75 -25.09 -6.46
CA PRO A 250 24.34 -25.49 -6.52
C PRO A 250 23.84 -25.61 -7.97
N GLU A 251 22.66 -26.16 -8.13
CA GLU A 251 21.97 -26.20 -9.42
C GLU A 251 21.16 -24.92 -9.64
N ASP A 252 20.61 -24.35 -8.56
CA ASP A 252 19.68 -23.26 -8.62
C ASP A 252 20.14 -22.10 -7.72
N ALA A 253 19.75 -20.87 -8.11
CA ALA A 253 19.79 -19.67 -7.29
C ALA A 253 18.55 -18.79 -7.57
N MET A 254 18.23 -17.89 -6.66
CA MET A 254 17.09 -17.00 -6.78
C MET A 254 17.43 -15.62 -6.23
N ILE A 255 16.94 -14.59 -6.92
CA ILE A 255 16.93 -13.18 -6.47
C ILE A 255 15.47 -12.72 -6.40
N MET A 256 15.08 -12.04 -5.33
CA MET A 256 13.86 -11.27 -5.28
C MET A 256 14.13 -9.83 -4.86
N GLY A 257 13.31 -8.93 -5.37
CA GLY A 257 13.44 -7.53 -5.04
C GLY A 257 12.18 -6.72 -5.35
N THR A 258 12.32 -5.41 -5.24
CA THR A 258 11.22 -4.48 -5.45
C THR A 258 11.61 -3.38 -6.43
N ILE A 259 10.62 -2.92 -7.18
CA ILE A 259 10.71 -1.78 -8.10
C ILE A 259 9.71 -0.74 -7.63
N ARG A 260 10.12 0.55 -7.61
CA ARG A 260 9.25 1.69 -7.35
C ARG A 260 9.39 2.68 -8.49
N THR A 261 8.26 3.13 -9.05
CA THR A 261 8.20 4.12 -10.13
C THR A 261 7.00 5.05 -9.94
N PHE A 262 7.04 6.20 -10.62
CA PHE A 262 5.92 7.16 -10.63
C PHE A 262 5.32 7.32 -12.02
N ASP A 263 5.72 6.49 -12.95
CA ASP A 263 5.33 6.54 -14.35
C ASP A 263 5.19 5.11 -14.90
N PRO A 264 4.03 4.75 -15.51
CA PRO A 264 3.82 3.41 -16.05
C PRO A 264 4.73 3.08 -17.26
N GLU A 265 5.10 4.08 -18.08
CA GLU A 265 5.96 3.87 -19.23
C GLU A 265 7.38 3.55 -18.76
N LEU A 266 7.90 4.33 -17.79
CA LEU A 266 9.18 4.05 -17.15
C LEU A 266 9.23 2.68 -16.50
N ARG A 267 8.13 2.22 -15.88
CA ARG A 267 8.04 0.86 -15.33
C ARG A 267 8.26 -0.19 -16.41
N SER A 268 7.58 -0.05 -17.54
CA SER A 268 7.72 -0.97 -18.68
C SER A 268 9.13 -0.96 -19.26
N GLU A 269 9.78 0.21 -19.33
CA GLU A 269 11.17 0.34 -19.72
C GLU A 269 12.11 -0.41 -18.75
N ILE A 270 11.91 -0.24 -17.45
CA ILE A 270 12.69 -0.95 -16.41
C ILE A 270 12.54 -2.47 -16.53
N TYR A 271 11.35 -2.98 -16.79
CA TYR A 271 11.12 -4.42 -16.98
C TYR A 271 11.92 -4.94 -18.16
N SER A 272 11.85 -4.24 -19.30
CA SER A 272 12.62 -4.59 -20.50
C SER A 272 14.13 -4.56 -20.26
N GLU A 273 14.63 -3.56 -19.52
CA GLU A 273 16.06 -3.46 -19.19
C GLU A 273 16.53 -4.60 -18.28
N ILE A 274 15.71 -5.02 -17.30
CA ILE A 274 16.01 -6.17 -16.43
C ILE A 274 16.05 -7.46 -17.25
N GLU A 275 15.09 -7.69 -18.15
CA GLU A 275 15.06 -8.86 -19.02
C GLU A 275 16.30 -8.92 -19.94
N GLN A 276 16.69 -7.81 -20.55
CA GLN A 276 17.88 -7.75 -21.40
C GLN A 276 19.16 -8.03 -20.62
N LEU A 277 19.28 -7.54 -19.38
CA LEU A 277 20.42 -7.82 -18.53
C LEU A 277 20.46 -9.29 -18.13
N ALA A 278 19.31 -9.87 -17.79
CA ALA A 278 19.21 -11.29 -17.46
C ALA A 278 19.61 -12.19 -18.64
N GLU A 279 19.19 -11.86 -19.86
CA GLU A 279 19.59 -12.56 -21.10
C GLU A 279 21.09 -12.44 -21.32
N GLY A 280 21.67 -11.26 -21.18
CA GLY A 280 23.11 -11.02 -21.35
C GLY A 280 23.95 -11.84 -20.35
N VAL A 281 23.54 -11.89 -19.08
CA VAL A 281 24.22 -12.69 -18.04
C VAL A 281 24.03 -14.18 -18.32
N ALA A 282 22.84 -14.63 -18.73
CA ALA A 282 22.57 -16.02 -19.06
C ALA A 282 23.52 -16.52 -20.18
N VAL A 283 23.69 -15.73 -21.23
CA VAL A 283 24.62 -16.05 -22.34
C VAL A 283 26.06 -16.09 -21.86
N GLY A 284 26.48 -15.11 -21.05
CA GLY A 284 27.86 -15.01 -20.55
C GLY A 284 28.26 -16.12 -19.60
N THR A 285 27.33 -16.57 -18.77
CA THR A 285 27.57 -17.58 -17.71
C THR A 285 27.16 -19.00 -18.12
N GLY A 286 26.39 -19.15 -19.20
CA GLY A 286 25.83 -20.43 -19.66
C GLY A 286 24.64 -20.91 -18.80
N THR A 287 24.08 -20.07 -17.93
CA THR A 287 22.91 -20.35 -17.09
C THR A 287 21.61 -20.17 -17.90
N THR A 288 20.51 -20.70 -17.36
CA THR A 288 19.15 -20.34 -17.79
C THR A 288 18.54 -19.42 -16.75
N ILE A 289 18.06 -18.26 -17.17
CA ILE A 289 17.48 -17.23 -16.28
C ILE A 289 16.05 -16.97 -16.69
N ASN A 290 15.15 -16.99 -15.71
CA ASN A 290 13.75 -16.60 -15.87
C ASN A 290 13.44 -15.41 -14.97
N VAL A 291 12.78 -14.39 -15.52
CA VAL A 291 12.36 -13.19 -14.80
C VAL A 291 10.83 -13.15 -14.71
N GLU A 292 10.33 -12.93 -13.52
CA GLU A 292 8.91 -12.76 -13.23
C GLU A 292 8.71 -11.41 -12.55
N PHE A 293 7.73 -10.66 -13.00
CA PHE A 293 7.35 -9.37 -12.42
C PHE A 293 5.99 -9.45 -11.73
N ASP A 294 5.71 -8.49 -10.87
CA ASP A 294 4.46 -8.35 -10.11
C ASP A 294 4.13 -9.58 -9.25
N VAL A 295 5.17 -10.24 -8.77
CA VAL A 295 5.05 -11.41 -7.88
C VAL A 295 4.40 -11.00 -6.57
N GLY A 296 3.28 -11.63 -6.24
CA GLY A 296 2.48 -11.29 -5.05
C GLY A 296 1.60 -10.05 -5.20
N GLY A 297 1.50 -9.51 -6.41
CA GLY A 297 0.64 -8.35 -6.73
C GLY A 297 1.42 -7.11 -7.16
N PHE A 298 0.65 -6.13 -7.60
CA PHE A 298 1.15 -4.85 -8.11
C PHE A 298 0.27 -3.73 -7.59
N PHE A 299 0.85 -2.63 -7.14
CA PHE A 299 0.11 -1.40 -6.83
C PHE A 299 0.43 -0.34 -7.89
N PRO A 300 -0.58 0.23 -8.55
CA PRO A 300 -0.39 1.36 -9.46
C PRO A 300 0.15 2.60 -8.76
N VAL A 301 0.50 3.62 -9.52
CA VAL A 301 0.81 4.94 -8.97
C VAL A 301 -0.45 5.52 -8.32
N THR A 302 -0.35 5.93 -7.06
CA THR A 302 -1.40 6.73 -6.43
C THR A 302 -1.36 8.13 -7.03
N TYR A 303 -2.34 8.43 -7.86
CA TYR A 303 -2.41 9.68 -8.61
C TYR A 303 -3.50 10.59 -8.06
N ASN A 304 -3.12 11.77 -7.62
CA ASN A 304 -4.06 12.81 -7.20
C ASN A 304 -4.43 13.69 -8.38
N GLN A 305 -5.71 13.71 -8.76
CA GLN A 305 -6.19 14.55 -9.83
C GLN A 305 -5.92 16.02 -9.50
N GLU A 306 -5.14 16.69 -10.35
CA GLU A 306 -4.68 18.07 -10.12
C GLU A 306 -5.83 19.05 -9.94
N ASP A 307 -6.90 18.88 -10.72
CA ASP A 307 -8.11 19.72 -10.62
C ASP A 307 -8.84 19.52 -9.28
N LEU A 308 -8.91 18.30 -8.74
CA LEU A 308 -9.46 18.04 -7.41
C LEU A 308 -8.60 18.71 -6.34
N VAL A 309 -7.28 18.53 -6.41
CA VAL A 309 -6.36 19.16 -5.44
C VAL A 309 -6.53 20.68 -5.48
N LYS A 310 -6.54 21.29 -6.66
CA LYS A 310 -6.74 22.73 -6.83
C LYS A 310 -8.09 23.19 -6.28
N LYS A 311 -9.16 22.46 -6.58
CA LYS A 311 -10.54 22.78 -6.16
C LYS A 311 -10.69 22.76 -4.65
N TYR A 312 -10.12 21.74 -3.97
CA TYR A 312 -10.34 21.52 -2.54
C TYR A 312 -9.22 22.01 -1.62
N SER A 313 -8.11 22.55 -2.17
CA SER A 313 -7.00 23.09 -1.37
C SER A 313 -7.44 24.16 -0.37
N SER A 314 -8.36 25.06 -0.75
CA SER A 314 -8.88 26.09 0.16
C SER A 314 -9.69 25.48 1.31
N THR A 315 -10.51 24.47 1.02
CA THR A 315 -11.31 23.75 2.02
C THR A 315 -10.42 23.01 3.01
N LEU A 316 -9.38 22.29 2.51
CA LEU A 316 -8.41 21.59 3.36
C LEU A 316 -7.62 22.58 4.24
N LYS A 317 -7.24 23.73 3.69
CA LYS A 317 -6.56 24.79 4.44
C LYS A 317 -7.44 25.37 5.55
N GLU A 318 -8.72 25.59 5.28
CA GLU A 318 -9.68 26.05 6.28
C GLU A 318 -9.89 24.98 7.36
N ALA A 319 -10.16 23.73 6.97
CA ALA A 319 -10.37 22.61 7.88
C ALA A 319 -9.16 22.35 8.82
N SER A 320 -7.94 22.61 8.34
CA SER A 320 -6.69 22.47 9.13
C SER A 320 -6.32 23.73 9.93
N ASN A 321 -7.20 24.75 10.00
CA ASN A 321 -6.87 26.05 10.61
C ASN A 321 -5.60 26.68 10.02
N GLY A 322 -5.40 26.57 8.71
CA GLY A 322 -4.25 27.10 7.99
C GLY A 322 -3.01 26.20 7.98
N LYS A 323 -3.02 25.07 8.67
CA LYS A 323 -1.94 24.07 8.64
C LYS A 323 -2.08 23.18 7.38
N PHE A 324 -1.77 23.75 6.24
CA PHE A 324 -1.91 23.08 4.95
C PHE A 324 -0.67 23.31 4.09
N MET A 325 -0.23 22.26 3.40
CA MET A 325 0.86 22.35 2.42
C MET A 325 0.56 21.54 1.16
N ILE A 326 1.01 22.04 0.03
CA ILE A 326 1.15 21.27 -1.19
C ILE A 326 2.59 20.76 -1.24
N SER A 327 2.77 19.44 -1.35
CA SER A 327 4.09 18.83 -1.47
C SER A 327 4.53 18.82 -2.93
N ASP A 328 5.78 19.14 -3.19
CA ASP A 328 6.38 19.00 -4.51
C ASP A 328 7.02 17.61 -4.70
N VAL A 329 7.24 16.88 -3.61
CA VAL A 329 7.94 15.58 -3.62
C VAL A 329 6.96 14.45 -3.35
N PRO A 330 6.90 13.43 -4.22
CA PRO A 330 6.13 12.22 -3.97
C PRO A 330 6.80 11.33 -2.92
N THR A 331 6.08 10.35 -2.39
CA THR A 331 6.64 9.32 -1.50
C THR A 331 6.91 8.02 -2.25
N THR A 332 7.95 7.30 -1.85
CA THR A 332 8.28 5.98 -2.44
C THR A 332 7.46 4.83 -1.83
N GLY A 333 6.61 5.10 -0.83
CA GLY A 333 5.58 4.18 -0.38
C GLY A 333 4.57 3.89 -1.49
N ALA A 334 3.86 2.79 -1.37
CA ALA A 334 2.77 2.42 -2.25
C ALA A 334 1.49 2.32 -1.43
N GLU A 335 0.35 2.38 -2.08
CA GLU A 335 -0.97 2.42 -1.47
C GLU A 335 -1.99 1.89 -2.48
N ASP A 336 -2.82 0.94 -2.08
CA ASP A 336 -3.77 0.29 -2.98
C ASP A 336 -5.01 1.15 -3.30
N PHE A 337 -5.21 2.28 -2.59
CA PHE A 337 -6.11 3.36 -3.02
C PHE A 337 -5.86 3.76 -4.49
N SER A 338 -4.65 3.52 -4.95
CA SER A 338 -4.26 3.72 -6.34
C SER A 338 -5.19 3.04 -7.34
N TYR A 339 -5.72 1.85 -7.04
CA TYR A 339 -6.68 1.17 -7.91
C TYR A 339 -7.96 2.00 -8.07
N PHE A 340 -8.50 2.54 -6.99
CA PHE A 340 -9.66 3.43 -7.08
C PHE A 340 -9.38 4.70 -7.89
N SER A 341 -8.20 5.30 -7.69
CA SER A 341 -7.82 6.53 -8.39
C SER A 341 -7.43 6.33 -9.86
N GLN A 342 -7.27 5.07 -10.32
CA GLN A 342 -7.17 4.75 -11.75
C GLN A 342 -8.56 4.72 -12.43
N GLU A 343 -9.61 4.36 -11.68
CA GLU A 343 -10.96 4.23 -12.23
C GLU A 343 -11.74 5.55 -12.25
N ILE A 344 -11.58 6.37 -11.20
CA ILE A 344 -12.26 7.66 -11.07
C ILE A 344 -11.33 8.72 -10.49
N PRO A 345 -11.63 10.02 -10.66
CA PRO A 345 -10.85 11.09 -10.05
C PRO A 345 -10.68 10.90 -8.54
N GLY A 346 -9.43 10.73 -8.09
CA GLY A 346 -9.08 10.51 -6.70
C GLY A 346 -8.24 11.63 -6.10
N MET A 347 -8.37 11.82 -4.79
CA MET A 347 -7.47 12.65 -4.00
C MET A 347 -7.14 11.96 -2.68
N TYR A 348 -5.86 11.65 -2.49
CA TYR A 348 -5.29 11.07 -1.29
C TYR A 348 -4.37 12.08 -0.61
N PHE A 349 -4.59 12.34 0.67
CA PHE A 349 -3.84 13.35 1.41
C PHE A 349 -3.37 12.85 2.76
N TYR A 350 -2.34 13.47 3.30
CA TYR A 350 -1.75 13.12 4.58
C TYR A 350 -2.27 14.01 5.70
N LEU A 351 -2.50 13.41 6.87
CA LEU A 351 -2.85 14.10 8.11
C LEU A 351 -1.74 13.88 9.16
N GLY A 352 -1.12 14.96 9.59
CA GLY A 352 -0.09 14.93 10.62
C GLY A 352 -0.66 14.63 12.00
N VAL A 353 -0.01 13.67 12.72
CA VAL A 353 -0.46 13.19 14.03
C VAL A 353 0.61 13.29 15.14
N ASN A 354 1.75 13.92 14.88
CA ASN A 354 2.80 14.06 15.88
C ASN A 354 2.36 14.96 17.05
N ARG A 355 2.65 14.51 18.26
CA ARG A 355 2.42 15.35 19.45
C ARG A 355 3.27 16.62 19.38
N PRO A 356 2.77 17.77 19.81
CA PRO A 356 3.56 19.00 19.90
C PRO A 356 4.85 18.77 20.67
N GLY A 357 6.00 19.20 20.12
CA GLY A 357 7.33 19.04 20.70
C GLY A 357 8.00 17.67 20.52
N LYS A 358 7.33 16.72 19.80
CA LYS A 358 7.96 15.47 19.37
C LYS A 358 7.86 15.42 17.83
N GLY A 359 8.97 15.48 17.11
CA GLY A 359 8.97 15.26 15.67
C GLY A 359 9.63 16.32 14.78
N GLU A 360 10.12 17.44 15.34
CA GLU A 360 10.90 18.40 14.54
C GLU A 360 12.38 18.01 14.36
N ALA A 361 12.87 16.97 15.05
CA ALA A 361 14.28 16.62 15.09
C ALA A 361 14.61 15.14 14.94
N SER A 362 13.68 14.24 14.71
CA SER A 362 14.04 12.83 14.63
C SER A 362 13.83 12.27 13.22
N GLY A 363 14.90 12.29 12.42
CA GLY A 363 15.12 11.32 11.36
C GLY A 363 15.22 9.87 11.91
N GLU A 364 14.68 9.60 13.11
CA GLU A 364 14.75 8.32 13.79
C GLU A 364 13.64 7.34 13.37
N PHE A 365 12.56 7.80 12.75
CA PHE A 365 11.45 6.91 12.33
C PHE A 365 11.66 6.26 10.96
N ASN A 366 12.67 6.67 10.18
CA ASN A 366 13.02 6.02 8.91
C ASN A 366 14.16 4.97 9.05
N ARG A 367 14.46 4.48 10.25
CA ARG A 367 15.52 3.50 10.49
C ARG A 367 15.06 2.33 11.37
N ARG A 368 13.87 1.80 11.09
CA ARG A 368 13.55 0.45 11.61
C ARG A 368 12.82 -0.33 10.57
#